data_60b54657f97302f444d153a87859c9e1
#
_entry.id   60b54657f97302f444d153a87859c9e1
#
_cell.length_a   1.000
_cell.length_b   1.000
_cell.length_c   1.000
_cell.angle_alpha   90.00
_cell.angle_beta   90.00
_cell.angle_gamma   90.00
#
_symmetry.space_group_name_H-M   'P 1'
#
loop_
_entity.id
_entity.type
_entity.pdbx_description
1 polymer ?
#
loop_
_entity_poly.entity_id
_entity_poly.type
_entity_poly.pdbx_seq_one_letter_code
_entity_poly.pdbx_strand_id
1 'polypeptide(L)'
;KVSEIFPPTAVYRNEITIEKYLESEALDTGTNTMRSNRVATLEEMILLRLANENPAFKPFYLLFGDEKLVEDKIYDKVWNKIKEFFKTQPSFGPNSVDLITMLKEPVVFSPNSLKGQLDYIRKYWMSLLGDWLNRLLAGMDMISEEEKAAWASMTGVTPDMDPYSFDSLMNEYERFSPDSEWMPKVVLMAKTVLVWLDQLSKKYNRDITRLDQIPDEELDLLAQRGFTGLWLIGLWERSH
;
A
#
# COMPACT_ATOMS: atom_id res chain seq x y z
N LYS A 1 19.39 18.36 6.70
CA LYS A 1 18.14 18.49 7.46
C LYS A 1 17.06 17.49 7.06
N VAL A 2 16.74 17.33 5.75
CA VAL A 2 15.74 16.29 5.35
C VAL A 2 16.12 14.95 5.93
N SER A 3 17.34 14.48 5.70
CA SER A 3 17.86 13.21 6.22
C SER A 3 18.09 13.18 7.75
N GLU A 4 18.01 14.30 8.43
CA GLU A 4 18.01 14.39 9.92
C GLU A 4 16.60 14.17 10.48
N ILE A 5 15.58 14.70 9.81
CA ILE A 5 14.18 14.62 10.23
C ILE A 5 13.56 13.32 9.74
N PHE A 6 13.90 12.91 8.54
CA PHE A 6 13.48 11.66 7.89
C PHE A 6 14.73 10.82 7.54
N PRO A 7 15.37 10.19 8.52
CA PRO A 7 16.62 9.47 8.29
C PRO A 7 16.39 8.22 7.47
N PRO A 8 17.19 7.97 6.42
CA PRO A 8 17.24 6.67 5.77
C PRO A 8 17.57 5.57 6.77
N THR A 9 17.13 4.34 6.51
CA THR A 9 17.24 3.23 7.46
C THR A 9 18.66 3.00 7.96
N ALA A 10 19.67 3.07 7.09
CA ALA A 10 21.07 2.90 7.46
C ALA A 10 21.60 4.04 8.37
N VAL A 11 21.11 5.28 8.15
CA VAL A 11 21.43 6.42 9.01
C VAL A 11 20.72 6.27 10.36
N TYR A 12 19.43 5.90 10.35
CA TYR A 12 18.67 5.66 11.57
C TYR A 12 19.28 4.58 12.47
N ARG A 13 19.84 3.54 11.87
CA ARG A 13 20.54 2.45 12.57
C ARG A 13 21.97 2.79 12.97
N ASN A 14 22.46 3.99 12.67
CA ASN A 14 23.85 4.43 12.89
C ASN A 14 24.89 3.57 12.14
N GLU A 15 24.52 2.94 11.04
CA GLU A 15 25.43 2.17 10.19
C GLU A 15 26.31 3.09 9.31
N ILE A 16 25.78 4.26 8.97
CA ILE A 16 26.45 5.26 8.12
C ILE A 16 26.06 6.67 8.56
N THR A 17 26.96 7.66 8.40
CA THR A 17 26.66 9.07 8.66
C THR A 17 25.86 9.68 7.50
N ILE A 18 25.12 10.77 7.75
CA ILE A 18 24.35 11.49 6.74
C ILE A 18 25.21 11.93 5.57
N GLU A 19 26.42 12.45 5.85
CA GLU A 19 27.36 12.93 4.84
C GLU A 19 27.75 11.78 3.90
N LYS A 20 28.18 10.65 4.46
CA LYS A 20 28.54 9.46 3.69
C LYS A 20 27.37 8.90 2.90
N TYR A 21 26.16 8.90 3.49
CA TYR A 21 24.96 8.49 2.78
C TYR A 21 24.72 9.37 1.55
N LEU A 22 24.77 10.70 1.69
CA LEU A 22 24.55 11.63 0.57
C LEU A 22 25.63 11.59 -0.50
N GLU A 23 26.84 11.12 -0.18
CA GLU A 23 27.95 10.93 -1.12
C GLU A 23 27.92 9.56 -1.80
N SER A 24 27.15 8.62 -1.29
CA SER A 24 27.03 7.28 -1.84
C SER A 24 25.91 7.15 -2.87
N GLU A 25 25.93 6.01 -3.56
CA GLU A 25 24.89 5.62 -4.51
C GLU A 25 24.17 4.37 -3.99
N ALA A 26 22.91 4.22 -4.36
CA ALA A 26 22.11 3.03 -4.09
C ALA A 26 21.48 2.50 -5.38
N LEU A 27 21.19 1.21 -5.40
CA LEU A 27 20.45 0.59 -6.48
C LEU A 27 18.99 1.01 -6.40
N ASP A 28 18.51 1.71 -7.43
CA ASP A 28 17.09 1.96 -7.60
C ASP A 28 16.42 0.69 -8.12
N THR A 29 15.59 0.08 -7.26
CA THR A 29 14.90 -1.18 -7.58
C THR A 29 13.82 -1.02 -8.66
N GLY A 30 13.36 0.20 -8.91
CA GLY A 30 12.37 0.48 -9.96
C GLY A 30 12.97 0.51 -11.36
N THR A 31 14.18 1.06 -11.48
CA THR A 31 14.90 1.22 -12.75
C THR A 31 16.06 0.25 -12.92
N ASN A 32 16.44 -0.47 -11.85
CA ASN A 32 17.61 -1.34 -11.77
C ASN A 32 18.93 -0.62 -12.15
N THR A 33 19.04 0.66 -11.79
CA THR A 33 20.21 1.50 -12.05
C THR A 33 20.79 2.06 -10.76
N MET A 34 22.12 2.32 -10.74
CA MET A 34 22.74 3.02 -9.62
C MET A 34 22.32 4.49 -9.63
N ARG A 35 21.93 5.00 -8.48
CA ARG A 35 21.41 6.35 -8.32
C ARG A 35 22.04 7.04 -7.12
N SER A 36 22.41 8.30 -7.28
CA SER A 36 22.93 9.12 -6.19
C SER A 36 21.89 9.32 -5.10
N ASN A 37 22.23 9.02 -3.85
CA ASN A 37 21.37 9.24 -2.69
C ASN A 37 21.04 10.71 -2.47
N ARG A 38 21.88 11.63 -2.95
CA ARG A 38 21.59 13.07 -2.94
C ARG A 38 20.44 13.43 -3.87
N VAL A 39 20.38 12.82 -5.06
CA VAL A 39 19.28 13.00 -6.01
C VAL A 39 17.99 12.40 -5.44
N ALA A 40 18.06 11.16 -4.90
CA ALA A 40 16.93 10.51 -4.26
C ALA A 40 16.35 11.37 -3.11
N THR A 41 17.21 11.90 -2.23
CA THR A 41 16.78 12.78 -1.14
C THR A 41 16.13 14.08 -1.64
N LEU A 42 16.59 14.63 -2.76
CA LEU A 42 15.97 15.83 -3.35
C LEU A 42 14.57 15.51 -3.91
N GLU A 43 14.40 14.37 -4.55
CA GLU A 43 13.09 13.92 -5.05
C GLU A 43 12.12 13.64 -3.90
N GLU A 44 12.57 12.96 -2.85
CA GLU A 44 11.77 12.76 -1.63
C GLU A 44 11.33 14.10 -1.02
N MET A 45 12.23 15.10 -1.00
CA MET A 45 11.89 16.44 -0.53
C MET A 45 10.82 17.12 -1.41
N ILE A 46 10.89 16.95 -2.72
CA ILE A 46 9.87 17.47 -3.66
C ILE A 46 8.53 16.80 -3.40
N LEU A 47 8.50 15.47 -3.28
CA LEU A 47 7.29 14.70 -3.00
C LEU A 47 6.68 15.06 -1.64
N LEU A 48 7.52 15.19 -0.61
CA LEU A 48 7.10 15.63 0.72
C LEU A 48 6.42 17.01 0.66
N ARG A 49 7.03 17.97 -0.03
CA ARG A 49 6.45 19.30 -0.18
C ARG A 49 5.13 19.29 -0.92
N LEU A 50 5.03 18.54 -2.00
CA LEU A 50 3.78 18.40 -2.76
C LEU A 50 2.68 17.72 -1.93
N ALA A 51 3.04 16.71 -1.12
CA ALA A 51 2.10 16.05 -0.22
C ALA A 51 1.55 17.03 0.84
N ASN A 52 2.41 17.88 1.44
CA ASN A 52 1.98 18.86 2.43
C ASN A 52 1.18 20.03 1.82
N GLU A 53 1.37 20.32 0.55
CA GLU A 53 0.53 21.30 -0.18
C GLU A 53 -0.83 20.69 -0.64
N ASN A 54 -1.04 19.37 -0.45
CA ASN A 54 -2.26 18.67 -0.85
C ASN A 54 -3.27 18.56 0.32
N PRO A 55 -4.42 19.24 0.26
CA PRO A 55 -5.42 19.18 1.34
C PRO A 55 -5.95 17.78 1.64
N ALA A 56 -6.04 16.90 0.62
CA ALA A 56 -6.49 15.52 0.79
C ALA A 56 -5.49 14.66 1.58
N PHE A 57 -4.24 15.13 1.75
CA PHE A 57 -3.20 14.42 2.48
C PHE A 57 -3.18 14.72 3.99
N LYS A 58 -4.05 15.62 4.47
CA LYS A 58 -4.18 15.99 5.89
C LYS A 58 -4.16 14.82 6.88
N PRO A 59 -4.88 13.71 6.65
CA PRO A 59 -4.89 12.58 7.58
C PRO A 59 -3.50 11.99 7.85
N PHE A 60 -2.55 12.19 6.95
CA PHE A 60 -1.20 11.62 6.99
C PHE A 60 -0.13 12.59 7.52
N TYR A 61 -0.50 13.80 7.93
CA TYR A 61 0.45 14.82 8.41
C TYR A 61 1.28 14.38 9.61
N LEU A 62 0.74 13.51 10.47
CA LEU A 62 1.50 12.98 11.60
C LEU A 62 2.72 12.14 11.16
N LEU A 63 2.66 11.54 9.97
CA LEU A 63 3.74 10.70 9.42
C LEU A 63 4.68 11.49 8.51
N PHE A 64 4.17 12.46 7.78
CA PHE A 64 4.87 13.14 6.69
C PHE A 64 4.82 14.67 6.76
N GLY A 65 4.52 15.24 7.95
CA GLY A 65 4.51 16.70 8.13
C GLY A 65 5.90 17.31 7.91
N ASP A 66 5.96 18.44 7.18
CA ASP A 66 7.21 19.15 6.88
C ASP A 66 7.43 20.41 7.72
N GLU A 67 6.65 20.60 8.81
CA GLU A 67 6.71 21.79 9.66
C GLU A 67 8.14 22.12 10.12
N LYS A 68 8.88 21.11 10.58
CA LYS A 68 10.28 21.26 11.01
C LYS A 68 11.24 21.69 9.91
N LEU A 69 10.89 21.42 8.64
CA LEU A 69 11.64 21.87 7.48
C LEU A 69 11.23 23.30 7.09
N VAL A 70 9.95 23.63 7.20
CA VAL A 70 9.41 24.97 6.88
C VAL A 70 9.92 26.03 7.84
N GLU A 71 10.19 25.70 9.10
CA GLU A 71 10.85 26.60 10.06
C GLU A 71 12.21 27.10 9.54
N ASP A 72 12.85 26.34 8.63
CA ASP A 72 14.09 26.74 7.99
C ASP A 72 13.82 27.48 6.67
N LYS A 73 14.05 28.78 6.66
CA LYS A 73 13.91 29.62 5.44
C LYS A 73 14.71 29.13 4.23
N ILE A 74 15.66 28.21 4.42
CA ILE A 74 16.43 27.57 3.34
C ILE A 74 15.52 26.63 2.56
N TYR A 75 14.62 25.92 3.21
CA TYR A 75 13.69 24.98 2.56
C TYR A 75 12.83 25.68 1.50
N ASP A 76 12.22 26.80 1.87
CA ASP A 76 11.43 27.60 0.92
C ASP A 76 12.27 28.21 -0.21
N LYS A 77 13.50 28.61 0.08
CA LYS A 77 14.43 29.10 -0.96
C LYS A 77 14.79 27.99 -1.97
N VAL A 78 15.06 26.79 -1.47
CA VAL A 78 15.34 25.63 -2.33
C VAL A 78 14.12 25.29 -3.16
N TRP A 79 12.93 25.23 -2.55
CA TRP A 79 11.68 24.96 -3.25
C TRP A 79 11.40 25.96 -4.37
N ASN A 80 11.60 27.25 -4.12
CA ASN A 80 11.43 28.29 -5.14
C ASN A 80 12.41 28.12 -6.31
N LYS A 81 13.68 27.81 -6.02
CA LYS A 81 14.68 27.52 -7.05
C LYS A 81 14.32 26.29 -7.89
N ILE A 82 13.79 25.25 -7.28
CA ILE A 82 13.31 24.05 -7.98
C ILE A 82 12.17 24.42 -8.94
N LYS A 83 11.19 25.19 -8.49
CA LYS A 83 10.09 25.67 -9.34
C LYS A 83 10.59 26.52 -10.52
N GLU A 84 11.53 27.44 -10.25
CA GLU A 84 12.15 28.26 -11.30
C GLU A 84 12.91 27.39 -12.30
N PHE A 85 13.68 26.43 -11.83
CA PHE A 85 14.41 25.51 -12.70
C PHE A 85 13.46 24.74 -13.62
N PHE A 86 12.41 24.11 -13.11
CA PHE A 86 11.48 23.33 -13.95
C PHE A 86 10.72 24.20 -14.95
N LYS A 87 10.46 25.47 -14.65
CA LYS A 87 9.89 26.41 -15.64
C LYS A 87 10.82 26.69 -16.85
N THR A 88 12.13 26.51 -16.70
CA THR A 88 13.08 26.66 -17.79
C THR A 88 13.29 25.38 -18.60
N GLN A 89 12.78 24.25 -18.14
CA GLN A 89 12.89 22.96 -18.81
C GLN A 89 11.79 22.80 -19.87
N PRO A 90 11.97 21.88 -20.84
CA PRO A 90 10.94 21.56 -21.81
C PRO A 90 9.64 21.16 -21.09
N SER A 91 8.51 21.60 -21.62
CA SER A 91 7.20 21.21 -21.13
C SER A 91 7.01 19.70 -21.21
N PHE A 92 6.27 19.15 -20.25
CA PHE A 92 6.08 17.72 -20.07
C PHE A 92 4.60 17.36 -19.86
N GLY A 93 4.27 16.09 -20.10
CA GLY A 93 2.95 15.56 -19.83
C GLY A 93 1.87 15.92 -20.86
N PRO A 94 0.64 15.46 -20.65
CA PRO A 94 -0.47 15.60 -21.59
C PRO A 94 -0.85 17.06 -21.87
N ASN A 95 -0.68 17.94 -20.87
CA ASN A 95 -1.06 19.35 -20.96
C ASN A 95 0.14 20.27 -21.33
N SER A 96 1.31 19.70 -21.61
CA SER A 96 2.53 20.43 -22.00
C SER A 96 2.88 21.59 -21.04
N VAL A 97 2.91 21.31 -19.74
CA VAL A 97 3.27 22.24 -18.66
C VAL A 97 4.61 21.87 -18.04
N ASP A 98 5.11 22.68 -17.11
CA ASP A 98 6.30 22.30 -16.33
C ASP A 98 5.96 21.15 -15.35
N LEU A 99 7.00 20.38 -14.97
CA LEU A 99 6.83 19.18 -14.14
C LEU A 99 6.09 19.45 -12.82
N ILE A 100 6.42 20.53 -12.12
CA ILE A 100 5.80 20.84 -10.83
C ILE A 100 4.31 21.20 -10.99
N THR A 101 3.97 21.91 -12.05
CA THR A 101 2.58 22.22 -12.40
C THR A 101 1.82 20.94 -12.74
N MET A 102 2.40 20.05 -13.56
CA MET A 102 1.79 18.76 -13.90
C MET A 102 1.51 17.93 -12.63
N LEU A 103 2.49 17.80 -11.73
CA LEU A 103 2.33 17.02 -10.48
C LEU A 103 1.24 17.57 -9.57
N LYS A 104 0.87 18.86 -9.70
CA LYS A 104 -0.22 19.49 -8.95
C LYS A 104 -1.60 19.38 -9.63
N GLU A 105 -1.66 19.05 -10.91
CA GLU A 105 -2.94 18.96 -11.63
C GLU A 105 -4.00 18.07 -10.94
N PRO A 106 -3.64 16.86 -10.43
CA PRO A 106 -4.62 16.02 -9.73
C PRO A 106 -5.20 16.70 -8.48
N VAL A 107 -4.37 17.46 -7.75
CA VAL A 107 -4.80 18.21 -6.57
C VAL A 107 -5.73 19.34 -6.95
N VAL A 108 -5.44 20.06 -8.03
CA VAL A 108 -6.33 21.12 -8.54
C VAL A 108 -7.66 20.56 -9.00
N PHE A 109 -7.65 19.39 -9.64
CA PHE A 109 -8.86 18.70 -10.10
C PHE A 109 -9.73 18.20 -8.93
N SER A 110 -9.11 17.58 -7.92
CA SER A 110 -9.81 17.00 -6.76
C SER A 110 -9.09 17.31 -5.45
N PRO A 111 -9.24 18.53 -4.89
CA PRO A 111 -8.45 18.97 -3.74
C PRO A 111 -8.66 18.15 -2.46
N ASN A 112 -9.83 17.58 -2.27
CA ASN A 112 -10.23 16.94 -1.01
C ASN A 112 -10.36 15.41 -1.10
N SER A 113 -10.02 14.79 -2.24
CA SER A 113 -10.16 13.36 -2.41
C SER A 113 -8.95 12.74 -3.10
N LEU A 114 -8.20 11.91 -2.37
CA LEU A 114 -7.10 11.13 -2.93
C LEU A 114 -7.58 10.21 -4.05
N LYS A 115 -8.74 9.58 -3.88
CA LYS A 115 -9.37 8.75 -4.91
C LYS A 115 -9.61 9.55 -6.19
N GLY A 116 -10.20 10.75 -6.08
CA GLY A 116 -10.40 11.63 -7.23
C GLY A 116 -9.11 12.07 -7.91
N GLN A 117 -8.02 12.26 -7.14
CA GLN A 117 -6.70 12.56 -7.67
C GLN A 117 -6.11 11.36 -8.43
N LEU A 118 -6.25 10.14 -7.89
CA LEU A 118 -5.82 8.92 -8.57
C LEU A 118 -6.65 8.62 -9.83
N ASP A 119 -7.95 8.91 -9.80
CA ASP A 119 -8.81 8.83 -11.00
C ASP A 119 -8.36 9.79 -12.10
N TYR A 120 -7.96 11.02 -11.71
CA TYR A 120 -7.37 11.98 -12.65
C TYR A 120 -6.11 11.41 -13.30
N ILE A 121 -5.17 10.90 -12.49
CA ILE A 121 -3.91 10.30 -12.94
C ILE A 121 -4.19 9.13 -13.88
N ARG A 122 -5.11 8.22 -13.50
CA ARG A 122 -5.52 7.10 -14.34
C ARG A 122 -6.04 7.55 -15.69
N LYS A 123 -6.88 8.58 -15.71
CA LYS A 123 -7.56 9.06 -16.92
C LYS A 123 -6.63 9.83 -17.87
N TYR A 124 -5.78 10.69 -17.32
CA TYR A 124 -5.02 11.64 -18.12
C TYR A 124 -3.54 11.30 -18.27
N TRP A 125 -2.98 10.49 -17.35
CA TRP A 125 -1.56 10.13 -17.39
C TRP A 125 -1.32 8.66 -17.76
N MET A 126 -2.33 7.96 -18.27
CA MET A 126 -2.23 6.54 -18.62
C MET A 126 -1.03 6.25 -19.53
N SER A 127 -0.78 7.09 -20.53
CA SER A 127 0.35 6.95 -21.45
C SER A 127 1.73 7.14 -20.78
N LEU A 128 1.80 7.80 -19.63
CA LEU A 128 3.02 8.01 -18.87
C LEU A 128 3.25 6.89 -17.82
N LEU A 129 2.19 6.23 -17.39
CA LEU A 129 2.26 5.24 -16.32
C LEU A 129 2.86 3.90 -16.76
N GLY A 130 2.62 3.48 -18.02
CA GLY A 130 3.10 2.19 -18.49
C GLY A 130 2.79 1.06 -17.49
N ASP A 131 3.83 0.32 -17.07
CA ASP A 131 3.70 -0.79 -16.12
C ASP A 131 3.29 -0.37 -14.69
N TRP A 132 3.38 0.93 -14.36
CA TRP A 132 2.93 1.47 -13.07
C TRP A 132 1.41 1.53 -12.93
N LEU A 133 0.67 1.37 -14.01
CA LEU A 133 -0.80 1.40 -13.99
C LEU A 133 -1.38 0.37 -13.01
N ASN A 134 -0.84 -0.85 -12.97
CA ASN A 134 -1.31 -1.90 -12.06
C ASN A 134 -1.11 -1.50 -10.58
N ARG A 135 0.00 -0.83 -10.24
CA ARG A 135 0.25 -0.33 -8.89
C ARG A 135 -0.71 0.80 -8.51
N LEU A 136 -1.04 1.67 -9.47
CA LEU A 136 -2.03 2.72 -9.28
C LEU A 136 -3.40 2.13 -8.97
N LEU A 137 -3.85 1.13 -9.74
CA LEU A 137 -5.14 0.46 -9.54
C LEU A 137 -5.22 -0.21 -8.17
N ALA A 138 -4.17 -0.92 -7.76
CA ALA A 138 -4.11 -1.51 -6.41
C ALA A 138 -4.19 -0.44 -5.30
N GLY A 139 -3.54 0.71 -5.47
CA GLY A 139 -3.64 1.83 -4.53
C GLY A 139 -5.06 2.41 -4.44
N MET A 140 -5.77 2.50 -5.56
CA MET A 140 -7.16 2.97 -5.61
C MET A 140 -8.11 2.02 -4.88
N ASP A 141 -7.91 0.71 -5.01
CA ASP A 141 -8.71 -0.31 -4.33
C ASP A 141 -8.50 -0.21 -2.80
N MET A 142 -7.25 -0.07 -2.34
CA MET A 142 -6.94 0.12 -0.92
C MET A 142 -7.65 1.35 -0.32
N ILE A 143 -7.58 2.50 -1.00
CA ILE A 143 -8.25 3.74 -0.53
C ILE A 143 -9.77 3.54 -0.48
N SER A 144 -10.35 2.85 -1.46
CA SER A 144 -11.78 2.58 -1.47
C SER A 144 -12.22 1.68 -0.32
N GLU A 145 -11.40 0.72 0.08
CA GLU A 145 -11.67 -0.15 1.24
C GLU A 145 -11.55 0.62 2.56
N GLU A 146 -10.55 1.50 2.71
CA GLU A 146 -10.40 2.35 3.90
C GLU A 146 -11.58 3.32 4.05
N GLU A 147 -12.05 3.94 2.97
CA GLU A 147 -13.23 4.81 3.00
C GLU A 147 -14.48 4.06 3.46
N LYS A 148 -14.69 2.81 3.01
CA LYS A 148 -15.80 1.97 3.45
C LYS A 148 -15.71 1.63 4.95
N ALA A 149 -14.53 1.28 5.44
CA ALA A 149 -14.29 0.96 6.84
C ALA A 149 -14.51 2.19 7.75
N ALA A 150 -14.02 3.37 7.34
CA ALA A 150 -14.19 4.61 8.07
C ALA A 150 -15.67 5.01 8.15
N TRP A 151 -16.43 4.88 7.07
CA TRP A 151 -17.85 5.17 7.04
C TRP A 151 -18.65 4.22 7.94
N ALA A 152 -18.35 2.92 7.91
CA ALA A 152 -18.98 1.92 8.77
C ALA A 152 -18.76 2.20 10.27
N SER A 153 -17.57 2.68 10.63
CA SER A 153 -17.25 3.01 12.03
C SER A 153 -17.93 4.30 12.51
N MET A 154 -18.19 5.27 11.64
CA MET A 154 -18.83 6.53 11.99
C MET A 154 -20.36 6.44 12.12
N THR A 155 -20.99 5.56 11.36
CA THR A 155 -22.46 5.52 11.28
C THR A 155 -23.09 4.48 12.20
N GLY A 156 -22.31 3.53 12.73
CA GLY A 156 -22.87 2.41 13.52
C GLY A 156 -23.85 1.54 12.72
N VAL A 157 -24.06 1.87 11.46
CA VAL A 157 -24.84 1.12 10.49
C VAL A 157 -23.85 0.35 9.65
N THR A 158 -23.98 -0.95 9.57
CA THR A 158 -23.34 -1.71 8.50
C THR A 158 -23.71 -1.02 7.18
N PRO A 159 -22.76 -0.68 6.30
CA PRO A 159 -23.10 -0.12 5.01
C PRO A 159 -24.15 -1.00 4.39
N ASP A 160 -25.31 -0.43 4.12
CA ASP A 160 -26.21 -1.04 3.16
C ASP A 160 -25.37 -1.14 1.89
N MET A 161 -25.03 -2.38 1.52
CA MET A 161 -24.06 -2.66 0.49
C MET A 161 -24.49 -1.89 -0.72
N ASP A 162 -23.65 -0.91 -1.10
CA ASP A 162 -23.75 -0.17 -2.34
C ASP A 162 -24.10 -1.11 -3.48
N PRO A 163 -24.83 -0.69 -4.49
CA PRO A 163 -25.43 -1.52 -5.51
C PRO A 163 -24.43 -2.11 -6.51
N TYR A 164 -23.42 -2.82 -6.07
CA TYR A 164 -23.16 -4.09 -6.66
C TYR A 164 -24.48 -4.82 -6.52
N SER A 165 -25.35 -4.63 -7.52
CA SER A 165 -26.68 -5.17 -7.44
C SER A 165 -26.51 -6.64 -7.03
N PHE A 166 -27.22 -7.05 -6.00
CA PHE A 166 -27.26 -8.45 -5.57
C PHE A 166 -27.49 -9.39 -6.78
N ASP A 167 -28.06 -8.89 -7.84
CA ASP A 167 -28.22 -9.49 -9.16
C ASP A 167 -26.89 -9.69 -9.91
N SER A 168 -25.86 -8.85 -9.76
CA SER A 168 -24.58 -9.10 -10.42
C SER A 168 -23.76 -10.17 -9.68
N LEU A 169 -23.86 -10.23 -8.35
CA LEU A 169 -23.29 -11.34 -7.56
C LEU A 169 -24.05 -12.67 -7.80
N MET A 170 -25.35 -12.60 -8.11
CA MET A 170 -26.15 -13.78 -8.45
C MET A 170 -25.81 -14.35 -9.82
N ASN A 171 -25.16 -13.59 -10.68
CA ASN A 171 -24.74 -13.98 -12.03
C ASN A 171 -23.24 -14.33 -12.13
N GLU A 172 -22.48 -14.29 -11.03
CA GLU A 172 -21.13 -14.82 -10.99
C GLU A 172 -21.16 -16.35 -11.18
N TYR A 173 -20.25 -16.86 -12.05
CA TYR A 173 -20.22 -18.25 -12.52
C TYR A 173 -19.93 -19.26 -11.40
N GLU A 174 -19.41 -18.82 -10.26
CA GLU A 174 -19.20 -19.60 -9.03
C GLU A 174 -20.13 -19.12 -7.94
N ARG A 175 -21.28 -19.77 -7.80
CA ARG A 175 -22.19 -19.55 -6.67
C ARG A 175 -21.63 -20.29 -5.44
N PHE A 176 -21.01 -19.56 -4.54
CA PHE A 176 -20.85 -20.06 -3.17
C PHE A 176 -22.22 -20.10 -2.48
N SER A 177 -22.42 -21.09 -1.59
CA SER A 177 -23.62 -21.14 -0.74
C SER A 177 -23.79 -19.83 0.01
N PRO A 178 -25.04 -19.36 0.26
CA PRO A 178 -25.28 -18.10 0.94
C PRO A 178 -24.62 -18.10 2.32
N ASP A 179 -23.60 -17.25 2.46
CA ASP A 179 -22.72 -17.19 3.63
C ASP A 179 -23.44 -16.70 4.90
N SER A 180 -24.58 -16.02 4.71
CA SER A 180 -25.40 -15.50 5.81
C SER A 180 -25.91 -16.54 6.81
N GLU A 181 -26.04 -17.79 6.39
CA GLU A 181 -26.57 -18.86 7.24
C GLU A 181 -25.50 -19.56 8.09
N TRP A 182 -24.29 -19.70 7.57
CA TRP A 182 -23.22 -20.44 8.22
C TRP A 182 -22.08 -19.57 8.76
N MET A 183 -21.70 -18.47 8.11
CA MET A 183 -20.63 -17.58 8.53
C MET A 183 -20.74 -17.09 9.99
N PRO A 184 -21.91 -16.67 10.48
CA PRO A 184 -22.06 -16.25 11.88
C PRO A 184 -21.81 -17.36 12.91
N LYS A 185 -21.81 -18.61 12.47
CA LYS A 185 -21.63 -19.80 13.34
C LYS A 185 -20.23 -20.39 13.22
N VAL A 186 -19.36 -19.81 12.36
CA VAL A 186 -18.01 -20.31 12.14
C VAL A 186 -17.09 -19.86 13.24
N VAL A 187 -16.46 -20.82 13.91
CA VAL A 187 -15.33 -20.59 14.82
C VAL A 187 -14.07 -21.09 14.11
N LEU A 188 -13.26 -20.15 13.61
CA LEU A 188 -12.08 -20.44 12.81
C LEU A 188 -10.82 -20.65 13.67
N MET A 189 -10.02 -21.66 13.31
CA MET A 189 -8.65 -21.79 13.77
C MET A 189 -7.68 -21.63 12.58
N ALA A 190 -6.72 -20.72 12.70
CA ALA A 190 -5.65 -20.59 11.72
C ALA A 190 -4.55 -21.63 11.95
N LYS A 191 -4.12 -22.32 10.89
CA LYS A 191 -3.02 -23.29 10.90
C LYS A 191 -2.03 -22.98 9.79
N THR A 192 -0.76 -22.84 10.14
CA THR A 192 0.33 -22.88 9.15
C THR A 192 0.54 -24.34 8.73
N VAL A 193 0.14 -24.68 7.51
CA VAL A 193 -0.01 -26.07 7.06
C VAL A 193 1.27 -26.88 7.24
N LEU A 194 2.39 -26.43 6.71
CA LEU A 194 3.65 -27.18 6.77
C LEU A 194 4.13 -27.44 8.21
N VAL A 195 3.97 -26.42 9.09
CA VAL A 195 4.34 -26.56 10.51
C VAL A 195 3.38 -27.51 11.22
N TRP A 196 2.10 -27.46 10.92
CA TRP A 196 1.13 -28.35 11.52
C TRP A 196 1.31 -29.80 11.09
N LEU A 197 1.55 -30.05 9.80
CA LEU A 197 1.83 -31.41 9.29
C LEU A 197 3.12 -31.98 9.91
N ASP A 198 4.18 -31.20 10.08
CA ASP A 198 5.41 -31.61 10.78
C ASP A 198 5.13 -31.96 12.27
N GLN A 199 4.33 -31.17 12.95
CA GLN A 199 3.92 -31.46 14.33
C GLN A 199 3.10 -32.75 14.43
N LEU A 200 2.18 -32.99 13.48
CA LEU A 200 1.42 -34.23 13.42
C LEU A 200 2.29 -35.43 13.08
N SER A 201 3.24 -35.27 12.17
CA SER A 201 4.23 -36.31 11.84
C SER A 201 4.97 -36.75 13.10
N LYS A 202 5.45 -35.81 13.90
CA LYS A 202 6.13 -36.09 15.17
C LYS A 202 5.22 -36.73 16.20
N LYS A 203 3.97 -36.24 16.34
CA LYS A 203 3.00 -36.76 17.31
C LYS A 203 2.59 -38.22 17.02
N TYR A 204 2.38 -38.53 15.74
CA TYR A 204 1.91 -39.85 15.30
C TYR A 204 3.03 -40.79 14.86
N ASN A 205 4.28 -40.32 14.92
CA ASN A 205 5.48 -41.06 14.48
C ASN A 205 5.34 -41.68 13.11
N ARG A 206 4.77 -40.93 12.17
CA ARG A 206 4.60 -41.28 10.75
C ARG A 206 4.68 -40.03 9.89
N ASP A 207 5.11 -40.17 8.64
CA ASP A 207 5.17 -39.05 7.72
C ASP A 207 3.76 -38.59 7.32
N ILE A 208 3.41 -37.36 7.71
CA ILE A 208 2.18 -36.65 7.33
C ILE A 208 2.61 -35.39 6.58
N THR A 209 2.60 -35.49 5.25
CA THR A 209 3.09 -34.43 4.35
C THR A 209 1.97 -33.76 3.55
N ARG A 210 0.77 -34.34 3.57
CA ARG A 210 -0.41 -33.86 2.84
C ARG A 210 -1.63 -33.80 3.75
N LEU A 211 -2.57 -32.95 3.40
CA LEU A 211 -3.79 -32.71 4.21
C LEU A 211 -4.68 -33.95 4.32
N ASP A 212 -4.72 -34.78 3.30
CA ASP A 212 -5.49 -36.04 3.27
C ASP A 212 -4.92 -37.13 4.20
N GLN A 213 -3.75 -36.93 4.75
CA GLN A 213 -3.10 -37.85 5.69
C GLN A 213 -3.32 -37.45 7.16
N ILE A 214 -3.99 -36.33 7.40
CA ILE A 214 -4.30 -35.88 8.76
C ILE A 214 -5.24 -36.89 9.43
N PRO A 215 -4.92 -37.40 10.64
CA PRO A 215 -5.78 -38.32 11.36
C PRO A 215 -7.13 -37.70 11.72
N ASP A 216 -8.20 -38.48 11.58
CA ASP A 216 -9.57 -38.04 11.93
C ASP A 216 -9.64 -37.62 13.39
N GLU A 217 -8.89 -38.27 14.29
CA GLU A 217 -8.81 -37.93 15.71
C GLU A 217 -8.36 -36.49 15.98
N GLU A 218 -7.52 -35.91 15.10
CA GLU A 218 -7.12 -34.51 15.21
C GLU A 218 -8.24 -33.55 14.81
N LEU A 219 -9.00 -33.93 13.79
CA LEU A 219 -10.18 -33.16 13.36
C LEU A 219 -11.28 -33.23 14.40
N ASP A 220 -11.53 -34.43 14.94
CA ASP A 220 -12.49 -34.62 16.03
C ASP A 220 -12.11 -33.83 17.29
N LEU A 221 -10.83 -33.78 17.63
CA LEU A 221 -10.33 -32.98 18.75
C LEU A 221 -10.58 -31.49 18.55
N LEU A 222 -10.39 -30.99 17.33
CA LEU A 222 -10.68 -29.59 17.00
C LEU A 222 -12.19 -29.32 17.07
N ALA A 223 -13.00 -30.21 16.55
CA ALA A 223 -14.47 -30.12 16.62
C ALA A 223 -14.96 -30.14 18.07
N GLN A 224 -14.44 -31.02 18.90
CA GLN A 224 -14.77 -31.08 20.37
C GLN A 224 -14.41 -29.79 21.11
N ARG A 225 -13.37 -29.06 20.65
CA ARG A 225 -12.98 -27.76 21.18
C ARG A 225 -13.83 -26.60 20.65
N GLY A 226 -14.81 -26.89 19.79
CA GLY A 226 -15.76 -25.92 19.26
C GLY A 226 -15.27 -25.21 17.98
N PHE A 227 -14.18 -25.65 17.35
CA PHE A 227 -13.77 -25.13 16.07
C PHE A 227 -14.60 -25.79 14.95
N THR A 228 -15.18 -24.96 14.08
CA THR A 228 -16.03 -25.43 12.96
C THR A 228 -15.40 -25.19 11.59
N GLY A 229 -14.29 -24.48 11.54
CA GLY A 229 -13.55 -24.21 10.31
C GLY A 229 -12.05 -24.07 10.54
N LEU A 230 -11.27 -24.35 9.50
CA LEU A 230 -9.82 -24.20 9.49
C LEU A 230 -9.41 -23.18 8.43
N TRP A 231 -8.65 -22.18 8.83
CA TRP A 231 -7.97 -21.31 7.91
C TRP A 231 -6.54 -21.81 7.70
N LEU A 232 -6.32 -22.40 6.54
CA LEU A 232 -5.04 -23.02 6.19
C LEU A 232 -4.12 -21.99 5.51
N ILE A 233 -2.99 -21.69 6.15
CA ILE A 233 -1.99 -20.73 5.67
C ILE A 233 -0.79 -21.49 5.10
N GLY A 234 -0.28 -21.04 3.94
CA GLY A 234 0.93 -21.60 3.32
C GLY A 234 0.69 -22.89 2.53
N LEU A 235 -0.49 -23.00 1.89
CA LEU A 235 -0.82 -24.08 0.96
C LEU A 235 -0.06 -23.98 -0.37
N TRP A 236 0.40 -22.78 -0.71
CA TRP A 236 0.98 -22.48 -2.02
C TRP A 236 2.49 -22.57 -1.97
N GLU A 237 3.07 -23.22 -2.94
CA GLU A 237 4.50 -23.16 -3.20
C GLU A 237 4.85 -21.75 -3.68
N ARG A 238 5.85 -21.13 -3.05
CA ARG A 238 6.32 -19.83 -3.51
C ARG A 238 7.08 -20.02 -4.81
N SER A 239 6.72 -19.29 -5.86
CA SER A 239 7.55 -19.19 -7.07
C SER A 239 8.91 -18.59 -6.69
N HIS A 240 9.96 -19.25 -7.15
CA HIS A 240 11.35 -18.78 -7.03
C HIS A 240 11.60 -17.58 -7.94
#